data_8c75ce94a2cfedc4dc52a1f0a0548e3a
#
_entry.id   8c75ce94a2cfedc4dc52a1f0a0548e3a
#
_cell.length_a   1.000
_cell.length_b   1.000
_cell.length_c   1.000
_cell.angle_alpha   90.00
_cell.angle_beta   90.00
_cell.angle_gamma   90.00
#
_symmetry.space_group_name_H-M   'P 1'
#
loop_
_entity.id
_entity.type
_entity.pdbx_description
1 polymer ?
#
loop_
_entity_poly.entity_id
_entity_poly.type
_entity_poly.pdbx_seq_one_letter_code
_entity_poly.pdbx_strand_id
1 'polypeptide(L)'
;VPVPHDSTSAPAITRKITLIPMASDDDTMSDATAGAVLLSESIVAIMPGADLVPEIQIDRAMQFQAVRRALEEFRALGGAAIVDLGGLTTGRDAELLELLERTTGVRIIASTGLGPLWTVGSHFTNNVSTSGMTVERIADIFIGELREGLLVPPRTRVTARAGVVSATAAGGGEFETRILRAAAQAAIASGAPLFLRVGDDPLGSLATVEAEGLPADRVLVAALDRVDHFAAGLPAAIVARGYSVALDHAGWPEGTGYAPSDERIRVVLDLFEAGLGDRVAVSSSAIGAAVELPAPVHGDFSMVLREFVPAFRKAGGTDEQVTTLLNTTPRRVLRNAFDTRKG
;
A
#
# COMPACT_ATOMS: atom_id res chain seq x y z
N VAL A 1 -40.40 37.75 27.47
CA VAL A 1 -41.21 36.54 27.55
C VAL A 1 -40.25 35.38 27.35
N PRO A 2 -40.01 34.50 28.34
CA PRO A 2 -39.14 33.38 28.21
C PRO A 2 -39.85 32.25 27.43
N VAL A 3 -39.11 31.62 26.50
CA VAL A 3 -39.52 30.43 25.74
C VAL A 3 -39.17 29.21 26.60
N PRO A 4 -40.08 28.26 26.79
CA PRO A 4 -39.77 27.05 27.54
C PRO A 4 -38.88 26.11 26.69
N HIS A 5 -37.79 25.63 27.29
CA HIS A 5 -36.98 24.52 26.77
C HIS A 5 -37.74 23.21 27.04
N ASP A 6 -38.22 22.59 25.98
CA ASP A 6 -38.73 21.22 26.05
C ASP A 6 -37.57 20.24 25.77
N SER A 7 -37.14 19.53 26.81
CA SER A 7 -36.08 18.51 26.77
C SER A 7 -36.71 17.13 26.58
N THR A 8 -37.11 16.81 25.36
CA THR A 8 -37.37 15.40 25.00
C THR A 8 -36.17 14.81 24.36
N SER A 9 -35.41 14.03 25.15
CA SER A 9 -34.31 13.20 24.69
C SER A 9 -34.85 12.08 23.81
N ALA A 10 -34.47 12.08 22.54
CA ALA A 10 -34.72 10.95 21.64
C ALA A 10 -33.93 9.71 22.13
N PRO A 11 -34.50 8.51 22.09
CA PRO A 11 -33.81 7.30 22.51
C PRO A 11 -32.65 6.99 21.54
N ALA A 12 -31.46 6.78 22.10
CA ALA A 12 -30.29 6.30 21.37
C ALA A 12 -30.60 4.89 20.81
N ILE A 13 -30.69 4.78 19.48
CA ILE A 13 -30.81 3.51 18.80
C ILE A 13 -29.42 2.86 18.81
N THR A 14 -29.16 2.07 19.84
CA THR A 14 -27.99 1.19 19.88
C THR A 14 -28.27 -0.02 18.99
N ARG A 15 -27.89 0.03 17.73
CA ARG A 15 -27.85 -1.16 16.89
C ARG A 15 -26.71 -2.05 17.37
N LYS A 16 -27.06 -3.12 18.08
CA LYS A 16 -26.16 -4.24 18.33
C LYS A 16 -25.89 -4.92 16.98
N ILE A 17 -24.72 -4.67 16.41
CA ILE A 17 -24.21 -5.48 15.31
C ILE A 17 -23.71 -6.78 15.95
N THR A 18 -24.45 -7.85 15.76
CA THR A 18 -24.01 -9.20 16.17
C THR A 18 -22.91 -9.62 15.21
N LEU A 19 -21.67 -9.56 15.66
CA LEU A 19 -20.52 -10.08 14.93
C LEU A 19 -20.68 -11.61 14.84
N ILE A 20 -20.73 -12.13 13.62
CA ILE A 20 -20.63 -13.57 13.38
C ILE A 20 -19.18 -13.95 13.72
N PRO A 21 -18.95 -15.00 14.54
CA PRO A 21 -17.59 -15.39 14.88
C PRO A 21 -16.82 -15.77 13.63
N MET A 22 -15.61 -15.21 13.49
CA MET A 22 -14.68 -15.56 12.43
C MET A 22 -14.31 -17.04 12.55
N ALA A 23 -14.21 -17.73 11.40
CA ALA A 23 -13.68 -19.09 11.32
C ALA A 23 -12.29 -19.16 11.96
N SER A 24 -11.98 -20.26 12.64
CA SER A 24 -10.76 -20.47 13.40
C SER A 24 -9.51 -20.28 12.55
N ASP A 25 -8.55 -19.56 13.11
CA ASP A 25 -7.34 -19.02 12.48
C ASP A 25 -6.33 -20.04 11.89
N ASP A 26 -6.54 -21.33 12.05
CA ASP A 26 -5.54 -22.36 11.69
C ASP A 26 -5.61 -22.85 10.24
N ASP A 27 -6.77 -22.75 9.57
CA ASP A 27 -6.93 -23.29 8.20
C ASP A 27 -6.67 -22.26 7.07
N THR A 28 -6.68 -20.95 7.38
CA THR A 28 -6.50 -19.89 6.37
C THR A 28 -5.04 -19.62 5.97
N MET A 29 -4.07 -20.11 6.74
CA MET A 29 -2.65 -19.91 6.47
C MET A 29 -2.08 -20.85 5.39
N SER A 30 -2.64 -22.06 5.19
CA SER A 30 -2.07 -23.03 4.26
C SER A 30 -2.40 -22.75 2.80
N ASP A 31 -3.61 -22.26 2.47
CA ASP A 31 -4.01 -21.94 1.09
C ASP A 31 -3.48 -20.57 0.61
N ALA A 32 -3.39 -19.58 1.51
CA ALA A 32 -2.77 -18.29 1.19
C ALA A 32 -1.26 -18.37 0.95
N THR A 33 -0.64 -19.54 1.18
CA THR A 33 0.81 -19.72 1.01
C THR A 33 1.27 -19.99 -0.41
N ALA A 34 0.38 -20.35 -1.35
CA ALA A 34 0.77 -20.85 -2.66
C ALA A 34 0.67 -19.85 -3.83
N GLY A 35 0.06 -18.66 -3.65
CA GLY A 35 -0.24 -17.74 -4.76
C GLY A 35 0.61 -16.47 -4.81
N ALA A 36 0.40 -15.70 -5.87
CA ALA A 36 1.08 -14.42 -6.09
C ALA A 36 0.62 -13.35 -5.10
N VAL A 37 1.57 -12.52 -4.66
CA VAL A 37 1.36 -11.39 -3.74
C VAL A 37 1.83 -10.12 -4.43
N LEU A 38 0.94 -9.14 -4.61
CA LEU A 38 1.27 -7.81 -5.12
C LEU A 38 1.48 -6.84 -3.97
N LEU A 39 2.55 -6.05 -4.03
CA LEU A 39 3.01 -5.23 -2.90
C LEU A 39 2.68 -3.74 -3.03
N SER A 40 2.17 -3.29 -4.16
CA SER A 40 2.09 -1.85 -4.44
C SER A 40 0.82 -1.50 -5.24
N GLU A 41 -0.33 -1.84 -4.67
CA GLU A 41 -1.63 -1.60 -5.31
C GLU A 41 -2.46 -0.61 -4.48
N SER A 42 -3.55 -0.13 -5.05
CA SER A 42 -4.58 0.65 -4.35
C SER A 42 -5.96 0.08 -4.66
N ILE A 43 -6.69 -0.31 -3.63
CA ILE A 43 -8.04 -0.86 -3.80
C ILE A 43 -9.02 0.25 -4.21
N VAL A 44 -9.00 1.36 -3.49
CA VAL A 44 -9.76 2.57 -3.81
C VAL A 44 -8.85 3.78 -3.64
N ALA A 45 -8.88 4.67 -4.59
CA ALA A 45 -8.21 5.95 -4.48
C ALA A 45 -9.14 7.09 -4.90
N ILE A 46 -9.25 8.11 -4.06
CA ILE A 46 -10.14 9.26 -4.26
C ILE A 46 -9.29 10.53 -4.18
N MET A 47 -9.46 11.42 -5.16
CA MET A 47 -8.84 12.75 -5.10
C MET A 47 -9.38 13.48 -3.87
N PRO A 48 -8.51 13.98 -2.98
CA PRO A 48 -8.96 14.70 -1.79
C PRO A 48 -9.85 15.88 -2.13
N GLY A 49 -11.04 15.92 -1.50
CA GLY A 49 -12.06 16.92 -1.75
C GLY A 49 -13.04 16.59 -2.87
N ALA A 50 -12.85 15.52 -3.63
CA ALA A 50 -13.80 15.07 -4.65
C ALA A 50 -15.18 14.74 -4.04
N ASP A 51 -15.19 14.26 -2.81
CA ASP A 51 -16.40 13.97 -2.01
C ASP A 51 -17.20 15.21 -1.61
N LEU A 52 -16.63 16.41 -1.77
CA LEU A 52 -17.29 17.68 -1.51
C LEU A 52 -17.98 18.28 -2.75
N VAL A 53 -17.78 17.68 -3.92
CA VAL A 53 -18.31 18.17 -5.20
C VAL A 53 -19.60 17.42 -5.53
N PRO A 54 -20.79 18.09 -5.54
CA PRO A 54 -22.09 17.41 -5.69
C PRO A 54 -22.24 16.64 -7.00
N GLU A 55 -21.53 17.04 -8.05
CA GLU A 55 -21.57 16.42 -9.38
C GLU A 55 -20.76 15.12 -9.44
N ILE A 56 -19.82 14.93 -8.49
CA ILE A 56 -19.00 13.71 -8.40
C ILE A 56 -19.73 12.69 -7.56
N GLN A 57 -20.24 11.66 -8.22
CA GLN A 57 -20.93 10.58 -7.55
C GLN A 57 -19.92 9.53 -7.08
N ILE A 58 -19.77 9.39 -5.76
CA ILE A 58 -19.01 8.31 -5.15
C ILE A 58 -19.99 7.19 -4.80
N ASP A 59 -20.19 6.26 -5.74
CA ASP A 59 -21.04 5.10 -5.52
C ASP A 59 -20.23 3.92 -4.96
N ARG A 60 -20.33 3.72 -3.67
CA ARG A 60 -19.65 2.63 -2.95
C ARG A 60 -20.03 1.25 -3.47
N ALA A 61 -21.28 1.05 -3.93
CA ALA A 61 -21.72 -0.22 -4.48
C ALA A 61 -21.08 -0.48 -5.85
N MET A 62 -20.99 0.54 -6.69
CA MET A 62 -20.26 0.42 -7.96
C MET A 62 -18.78 0.18 -7.75
N GLN A 63 -18.13 0.89 -6.84
CA GLN A 63 -16.73 0.65 -6.47
C GLN A 63 -16.52 -0.81 -6.00
N PHE A 64 -17.37 -1.29 -5.10
CA PHE A 64 -17.34 -2.68 -4.63
C PHE A 64 -17.43 -3.67 -5.80
N GLN A 65 -18.40 -3.49 -6.71
CA GLN A 65 -18.59 -4.42 -7.83
C GLN A 65 -17.42 -4.41 -8.81
N ALA A 66 -16.85 -3.24 -9.09
CA ALA A 66 -15.69 -3.12 -9.98
C ALA A 66 -14.47 -3.81 -9.40
N VAL A 67 -14.13 -3.47 -8.15
CA VAL A 67 -12.95 -4.04 -7.47
C VAL A 67 -13.13 -5.54 -7.21
N ARG A 68 -14.32 -5.98 -6.82
CA ARG A 68 -14.61 -7.40 -6.62
C ARG A 68 -14.29 -8.22 -7.87
N ARG A 69 -14.74 -7.77 -9.06
CA ARG A 69 -14.45 -8.46 -10.32
C ARG A 69 -12.95 -8.53 -10.61
N ALA A 70 -12.23 -7.43 -10.42
CA ALA A 70 -10.79 -7.37 -10.63
C ALA A 70 -10.03 -8.32 -9.68
N LEU A 71 -10.46 -8.42 -8.41
CA LEU A 71 -9.88 -9.34 -7.45
C LEU A 71 -10.22 -10.81 -7.74
N GLU A 72 -11.46 -11.10 -8.19
CA GLU A 72 -11.84 -12.44 -8.63
C GLU A 72 -11.03 -12.91 -9.84
N GLU A 73 -10.77 -12.02 -10.81
CA GLU A 73 -9.90 -12.29 -11.94
C GLU A 73 -8.45 -12.56 -11.49
N PHE A 74 -7.91 -11.70 -10.62
CA PHE A 74 -6.58 -11.90 -10.04
C PHE A 74 -6.46 -13.25 -9.35
N ARG A 75 -7.46 -13.61 -8.53
CA ARG A 75 -7.50 -14.91 -7.85
C ARG A 75 -7.57 -16.08 -8.83
N ALA A 76 -8.37 -15.99 -9.88
CA ALA A 76 -8.51 -17.03 -10.89
C ALA A 76 -7.19 -17.33 -11.62
N LEU A 77 -6.29 -16.35 -11.71
CA LEU A 77 -4.94 -16.48 -12.28
C LEU A 77 -3.88 -16.92 -11.25
N GLY A 78 -4.28 -17.22 -10.01
CA GLY A 78 -3.36 -17.66 -8.96
C GLY A 78 -2.90 -16.54 -8.01
N GLY A 79 -3.57 -15.40 -8.01
CA GLY A 79 -3.34 -14.34 -7.04
C GLY A 79 -3.84 -14.71 -5.65
N ALA A 80 -3.10 -14.36 -4.60
CA ALA A 80 -3.43 -14.70 -3.21
C ALA A 80 -3.59 -13.48 -2.31
N ALA A 81 -2.78 -12.46 -2.49
CA ALA A 81 -2.81 -11.28 -1.63
C ALA A 81 -2.42 -10.00 -2.37
N ILE A 82 -2.92 -8.88 -1.86
CA ILE A 82 -2.60 -7.53 -2.33
C ILE A 82 -2.29 -6.65 -1.12
N VAL A 83 -1.24 -5.83 -1.21
CA VAL A 83 -1.00 -4.75 -0.27
C VAL A 83 -1.64 -3.48 -0.83
N ASP A 84 -2.59 -2.92 -0.08
CA ASP A 84 -3.24 -1.65 -0.39
C ASP A 84 -2.42 -0.49 0.21
N LEU A 85 -1.79 0.30 -0.66
CA LEU A 85 -0.96 1.45 -0.26
C LEU A 85 -1.75 2.76 -0.13
N GLY A 86 -3.07 2.70 -0.13
CA GLY A 86 -3.94 3.87 0.00
C GLY A 86 -3.68 4.73 1.25
N GLY A 87 -3.21 4.14 2.34
CA GLY A 87 -2.90 4.87 3.57
C GLY A 87 -4.09 5.69 4.10
N LEU A 88 -3.78 6.79 4.80
CA LEU A 88 -4.79 7.63 5.46
C LEU A 88 -5.42 8.70 4.56
N THR A 89 -4.75 9.10 3.47
CA THR A 89 -5.10 10.35 2.77
C THR A 89 -5.59 10.17 1.33
N THR A 90 -5.63 8.95 0.82
CA THR A 90 -6.02 8.67 -0.58
C THR A 90 -7.37 7.98 -0.72
N GLY A 91 -8.23 8.07 0.29
CA GLY A 91 -9.60 7.56 0.20
C GLY A 91 -9.78 6.09 0.57
N ARG A 92 -8.85 5.50 1.33
CA ARG A 92 -8.99 4.14 1.85
C ARG A 92 -10.32 3.97 2.60
N ASP A 93 -11.10 2.96 2.22
CA ASP A 93 -12.34 2.54 2.88
C ASP A 93 -12.09 1.20 3.60
N ALA A 94 -11.81 1.25 4.90
CA ALA A 94 -11.43 0.08 5.68
C ALA A 94 -12.53 -1.01 5.74
N GLU A 95 -13.81 -0.61 5.77
CA GLU A 95 -14.93 -1.56 5.76
C GLU A 95 -15.09 -2.23 4.38
N LEU A 96 -14.82 -1.48 3.31
CA LEU A 96 -14.84 -2.00 1.95
C LEU A 96 -13.71 -3.02 1.74
N LEU A 97 -12.50 -2.74 2.25
CA LEU A 97 -11.39 -3.70 2.19
C LEU A 97 -11.75 -5.02 2.86
N GLU A 98 -12.33 -4.98 4.06
CA GLU A 98 -12.77 -6.17 4.79
C GLU A 98 -13.86 -6.94 4.03
N LEU A 99 -14.84 -6.24 3.45
CA LEU A 99 -15.91 -6.87 2.67
C LEU A 99 -15.36 -7.54 1.40
N LEU A 100 -14.44 -6.89 0.70
CA LEU A 100 -13.78 -7.43 -0.50
C LEU A 100 -12.95 -8.68 -0.17
N GLU A 101 -12.15 -8.65 0.90
CA GLU A 101 -11.37 -9.81 1.34
C GLU A 101 -12.29 -11.01 1.61
N ARG A 102 -13.38 -10.81 2.36
CA ARG A 102 -14.33 -11.89 2.68
C ARG A 102 -15.06 -12.45 1.48
N THR A 103 -15.38 -11.59 0.48
CA THR A 103 -16.18 -12.02 -0.68
C THR A 103 -15.35 -12.64 -1.77
N THR A 104 -14.11 -12.20 -1.95
CA THR A 104 -13.23 -12.69 -3.02
C THR A 104 -12.26 -13.77 -2.55
N GLY A 105 -11.96 -13.81 -1.24
CA GLY A 105 -10.92 -14.65 -0.67
C GLY A 105 -9.49 -14.22 -1.06
N VAL A 106 -9.31 -13.06 -1.69
CA VAL A 106 -7.99 -12.43 -1.87
C VAL A 106 -7.66 -11.68 -0.58
N ARG A 107 -6.53 -11.99 0.02
CA ARG A 107 -6.07 -11.29 1.21
C ARG A 107 -5.74 -9.84 0.88
N ILE A 108 -6.28 -8.89 1.65
CA ILE A 108 -5.97 -7.46 1.51
C ILE A 108 -5.23 -6.98 2.76
N ILE A 109 -3.99 -6.54 2.58
CA ILE A 109 -3.14 -6.00 3.63
C ILE A 109 -3.17 -4.49 3.52
N ALA A 110 -3.87 -3.82 4.42
CA ALA A 110 -3.95 -2.37 4.42
C ALA A 110 -2.65 -1.74 4.92
N SER A 111 -2.29 -0.59 4.37
CA SER A 111 -1.23 0.26 4.90
C SER A 111 -1.76 1.35 5.81
N THR A 112 -0.93 1.78 6.76
CA THR A 112 -1.01 3.11 7.37
C THR A 112 0.03 4.02 6.75
N GLY A 113 -0.11 5.32 6.94
CA GLY A 113 0.85 6.30 6.42
C GLY A 113 0.15 7.44 5.70
N LEU A 114 0.94 8.41 5.28
CA LEU A 114 0.46 9.54 4.49
C LEU A 114 0.93 9.36 3.04
N GLY A 115 0.02 9.59 2.11
CA GLY A 115 0.29 9.53 0.67
C GLY A 115 1.13 10.72 0.19
N PRO A 116 1.22 10.91 -1.14
CA PRO A 116 1.94 12.03 -1.71
C PRO A 116 1.50 13.37 -1.10
N LEU A 117 2.40 14.33 -1.02
CA LEU A 117 2.18 15.63 -0.37
C LEU A 117 0.86 16.32 -0.79
N TRP A 118 0.49 16.20 -2.06
CA TRP A 118 -0.74 16.81 -2.59
C TRP A 118 -2.04 16.16 -2.06
N THR A 119 -1.96 14.97 -1.44
CA THR A 119 -3.12 14.32 -0.79
C THR A 119 -3.24 14.70 0.68
N VAL A 120 -2.22 15.33 1.26
CA VAL A 120 -2.15 15.56 2.70
C VAL A 120 -2.80 16.88 3.06
N GLY A 121 -3.81 16.82 3.93
CA GLY A 121 -4.53 18.01 4.38
C GLY A 121 -3.65 19.02 5.12
N SER A 122 -4.04 20.28 5.06
CA SER A 122 -3.31 21.42 5.62
C SER A 122 -3.03 21.33 7.13
N HIS A 123 -3.81 20.55 7.87
CA HIS A 123 -3.54 20.31 9.29
C HIS A 123 -2.18 19.64 9.54
N PHE A 124 -1.75 18.78 8.62
CA PHE A 124 -0.45 18.10 8.69
C PHE A 124 0.69 18.97 8.14
N THR A 125 0.42 19.70 7.04
CA THR A 125 1.45 20.45 6.30
C THR A 125 1.71 21.84 6.86
N ASN A 126 0.71 22.47 7.48
CA ASN A 126 0.81 23.83 8.01
C ASN A 126 1.37 23.86 9.44
N ASN A 127 2.47 24.61 9.61
CA ASN A 127 3.05 24.87 10.93
C ASN A 127 2.22 25.84 11.80
N VAL A 128 1.07 26.30 11.32
CA VAL A 128 0.17 27.26 12.01
C VAL A 128 -0.73 26.57 13.04
N SER A 129 -0.76 25.25 13.07
CA SER A 129 -1.52 24.50 14.08
C SER A 129 -0.89 24.72 15.45
N THR A 130 -1.67 25.20 16.40
CA THR A 130 -1.26 25.42 17.81
C THR A 130 -0.79 24.14 18.52
N SER A 131 -1.16 22.97 17.99
CA SER A 131 -0.75 21.66 18.52
C SER A 131 0.43 21.02 17.80
N GLY A 132 0.90 21.59 16.67
CA GLY A 132 2.02 21.10 15.87
C GLY A 132 1.91 19.62 15.47
N MET A 133 2.19 19.29 14.23
CA MET A 133 2.33 17.89 13.81
C MET A 133 3.81 17.52 13.81
N THR A 134 4.32 17.15 14.99
CA THR A 134 5.70 16.67 15.15
C THR A 134 5.87 15.26 14.58
N VAL A 135 7.12 14.83 14.42
CA VAL A 135 7.45 13.46 13.98
C VAL A 135 6.76 12.43 14.87
N GLU A 136 6.83 12.60 16.18
CA GLU A 136 6.28 11.68 17.18
C GLU A 136 4.75 11.59 17.05
N ARG A 137 4.07 12.73 16.89
CA ARG A 137 2.60 12.74 16.76
C ARG A 137 2.12 12.07 15.47
N ILE A 138 2.85 12.25 14.39
CA ILE A 138 2.54 11.55 13.13
C ILE A 138 2.80 10.04 13.32
N ALA A 139 3.92 9.67 13.94
CA ALA A 139 4.23 8.28 14.25
C ALA A 139 3.16 7.62 15.13
N ASP A 140 2.66 8.32 16.15
CA ASP A 140 1.58 7.82 17.04
C ASP A 140 0.29 7.51 16.27
N ILE A 141 -0.05 8.30 15.24
CA ILE A 141 -1.21 8.01 14.38
C ILE A 141 -0.99 6.68 13.64
N PHE A 142 0.19 6.48 13.06
CA PHE A 142 0.52 5.25 12.34
C PHE A 142 0.56 4.04 13.29
N ILE A 143 1.18 4.18 14.46
CA ILE A 143 1.23 3.14 15.49
C ILE A 143 -0.19 2.76 15.95
N GLY A 144 -1.08 3.74 16.11
CA GLY A 144 -2.47 3.49 16.45
C GLY A 144 -3.18 2.60 15.41
N GLU A 145 -2.96 2.82 14.11
CA GLU A 145 -3.54 1.96 13.07
C GLU A 145 -2.94 0.55 13.02
N LEU A 146 -1.66 0.41 13.38
CA LEU A 146 -0.98 -0.88 13.43
C LEU A 146 -1.38 -1.72 14.66
N ARG A 147 -1.79 -1.09 15.76
CA ARG A 147 -2.04 -1.77 17.04
C ARG A 147 -3.51 -1.82 17.44
N GLU A 148 -4.24 -0.74 17.19
CA GLU A 148 -5.61 -0.55 17.70
C GLU A 148 -6.68 -0.79 16.65
N GLY A 149 -6.37 -0.52 15.38
CA GLY A 149 -7.29 -0.68 14.24
C GLY A 149 -7.29 0.51 13.29
N LEU A 150 -7.73 0.27 12.06
CA LEU A 150 -7.75 1.27 11.01
C LEU A 150 -8.75 2.38 11.34
N LEU A 151 -8.33 3.62 11.13
CA LEU A 151 -9.17 4.78 11.34
C LEU A 151 -10.20 4.91 10.22
N VAL A 152 -11.46 5.07 10.62
CA VAL A 152 -12.57 5.46 9.75
C VAL A 152 -12.96 6.89 10.15
N PRO A 153 -12.80 7.86 9.26
CA PRO A 153 -13.17 9.24 9.58
C PRO A 153 -14.65 9.34 9.99
N PRO A 154 -15.01 10.22 10.96
CA PRO A 154 -14.12 11.20 11.57
C PRO A 154 -13.36 10.72 12.80
N ARG A 155 -13.75 9.65 13.49
CA ARG A 155 -13.13 9.25 14.77
C ARG A 155 -13.36 7.80 15.18
N THR A 156 -13.82 6.96 14.28
CA THR A 156 -14.10 5.54 14.58
C THR A 156 -12.91 4.68 14.13
N ARG A 157 -12.66 3.58 14.80
CA ARG A 157 -11.72 2.54 14.36
C ARG A 157 -12.48 1.25 14.09
N VAL A 158 -12.06 0.53 13.07
CA VAL A 158 -12.46 -0.86 12.85
C VAL A 158 -11.45 -1.81 13.50
N THR A 159 -11.81 -3.07 13.66
CA THR A 159 -10.91 -4.07 14.28
C THR A 159 -9.76 -4.48 13.37
N ALA A 160 -9.93 -4.35 12.04
CA ALA A 160 -8.85 -4.59 11.09
C ALA A 160 -7.70 -3.61 11.32
N ARG A 161 -6.46 -4.10 11.27
CA ARG A 161 -5.24 -3.33 11.52
C ARG A 161 -4.43 -3.16 10.24
N ALA A 162 -3.65 -2.10 10.17
CA ALA A 162 -2.63 -1.99 9.13
C ALA A 162 -1.56 -3.06 9.31
N GLY A 163 -1.07 -3.63 8.21
CA GLY A 163 0.03 -4.59 8.21
C GLY A 163 1.37 -3.95 7.83
N VAL A 164 1.35 -2.81 7.16
CA VAL A 164 2.55 -2.11 6.68
C VAL A 164 2.44 -0.60 6.95
N VAL A 165 3.58 0.06 7.05
CA VAL A 165 3.68 1.52 7.00
C VAL A 165 4.03 1.93 5.58
N SER A 166 3.32 2.88 4.99
CA SER A 166 3.65 3.45 3.68
C SER A 166 4.09 4.91 3.80
N ALA A 167 5.09 5.30 3.02
CA ALA A 167 5.51 6.67 2.87
C ALA A 167 5.87 6.97 1.42
N THR A 168 5.63 8.20 0.97
CA THR A 168 6.01 8.67 -0.36
C THR A 168 6.96 9.84 -0.21
N ALA A 169 8.10 9.76 -0.89
CA ALA A 169 9.09 10.82 -0.98
C ALA A 169 9.23 11.25 -2.44
N ALA A 170 8.52 12.29 -2.84
CA ALA A 170 8.44 12.72 -4.25
C ALA A 170 9.58 13.65 -4.68
N GLY A 171 9.99 14.58 -3.85
CA GLY A 171 10.99 15.60 -4.25
C GLY A 171 11.72 16.25 -3.08
N GLY A 172 11.56 15.74 -1.88
CA GLY A 172 12.19 16.29 -0.69
C GLY A 172 11.40 17.45 -0.04
N GLY A 173 12.00 18.04 0.96
CA GLY A 173 11.41 19.11 1.75
C GLY A 173 11.20 18.71 3.21
N GLU A 174 11.06 19.72 4.06
CA GLU A 174 10.99 19.51 5.50
C GLU A 174 9.82 18.62 5.91
N PHE A 175 8.68 18.79 5.27
CA PHE A 175 7.49 18.01 5.61
C PHE A 175 7.61 16.54 5.17
N GLU A 176 8.14 16.25 3.99
CA GLU A 176 8.40 14.87 3.55
C GLU A 176 9.42 14.20 4.46
N THR A 177 10.51 14.89 4.80
CA THR A 177 11.49 14.40 5.78
C THR A 177 10.82 14.05 7.11
N ARG A 178 9.89 14.87 7.59
CA ARG A 178 9.12 14.61 8.80
C ARG A 178 8.25 13.36 8.69
N ILE A 179 7.57 13.16 7.55
CA ILE A 179 6.78 11.94 7.28
C ILE A 179 7.69 10.71 7.25
N LEU A 180 8.83 10.77 6.55
CA LEU A 180 9.77 9.65 6.46
C LEU A 180 10.28 9.22 7.84
N ARG A 181 10.66 10.19 8.67
CA ARG A 181 11.09 9.94 10.05
C ARG A 181 9.96 9.31 10.88
N ALA A 182 8.75 9.86 10.81
CA ALA A 182 7.59 9.31 11.50
C ALA A 182 7.25 7.89 11.05
N ALA A 183 7.33 7.61 9.76
CA ALA A 183 7.09 6.28 9.21
C ALA A 183 8.16 5.28 9.67
N ALA A 184 9.43 5.68 9.69
CA ALA A 184 10.52 4.84 10.21
C ALA A 184 10.33 4.54 11.71
N GLN A 185 9.99 5.56 12.53
CA GLN A 185 9.73 5.38 13.97
C GLN A 185 8.53 4.46 14.20
N ALA A 186 7.44 4.62 13.44
CA ALA A 186 6.28 3.74 13.55
C ALA A 186 6.61 2.30 13.17
N ALA A 187 7.39 2.11 12.09
CA ALA A 187 7.88 0.81 11.68
C ALA A 187 8.74 0.16 12.77
N ILE A 188 9.68 0.90 13.38
CA ILE A 188 10.52 0.41 14.47
C ILE A 188 9.66 -0.02 15.67
N ALA A 189 8.76 0.86 16.12
CA ALA A 189 7.96 0.65 17.33
C ALA A 189 6.95 -0.50 17.20
N SER A 190 6.43 -0.75 15.99
CA SER A 190 5.41 -1.78 15.75
C SER A 190 5.97 -3.12 15.27
N GLY A 191 7.18 -3.14 14.71
CA GLY A 191 7.70 -4.31 14.00
C GLY A 191 7.23 -4.42 12.54
N ALA A 192 6.32 -3.56 12.07
CA ALA A 192 5.82 -3.58 10.70
C ALA A 192 6.90 -3.18 9.67
N PRO A 193 6.83 -3.68 8.43
CA PRO A 193 7.72 -3.21 7.36
C PRO A 193 7.34 -1.80 6.90
N LEU A 194 8.34 -1.04 6.42
CA LEU A 194 8.16 0.23 5.75
C LEU A 194 8.17 0.04 4.22
N PHE A 195 7.13 0.52 3.55
CA PHE A 195 7.03 0.60 2.09
C PHE A 195 7.27 2.05 1.68
N LEU A 196 8.43 2.30 1.09
CA LEU A 196 8.90 3.63 0.71
C LEU A 196 8.81 3.79 -0.81
N ARG A 197 7.85 4.58 -1.28
CA ARG A 197 7.78 5.01 -2.68
C ARG A 197 8.69 6.21 -2.88
N VAL A 198 9.70 6.05 -3.74
CA VAL A 198 10.72 7.08 -3.98
C VAL A 198 10.46 7.88 -5.26
N GLY A 199 10.82 9.16 -5.22
CA GLY A 199 10.79 10.07 -6.36
C GLY A 199 12.21 10.41 -6.83
N ASP A 200 12.53 11.71 -6.92
CA ASP A 200 13.74 12.19 -7.57
C ASP A 200 15.03 11.95 -6.79
N ASP A 201 14.95 11.76 -5.46
CA ASP A 201 16.11 11.48 -4.61
C ASP A 201 15.91 10.21 -3.76
N PRO A 202 16.03 9.00 -4.34
CA PRO A 202 15.91 7.75 -3.61
C PRO A 202 16.93 7.58 -2.50
N LEU A 203 18.18 7.99 -2.73
CA LEU A 203 19.26 7.77 -1.77
C LEU A 203 19.16 8.72 -0.57
N GLY A 204 18.78 9.98 -0.78
CA GLY A 204 18.52 10.92 0.31
C GLY A 204 17.31 10.50 1.17
N SER A 205 16.27 9.96 0.52
CA SER A 205 15.12 9.40 1.22
C SER A 205 15.51 8.20 2.10
N LEU A 206 16.35 7.30 1.58
CA LEU A 206 16.88 6.17 2.34
C LEU A 206 17.79 6.62 3.48
N ALA A 207 18.66 7.61 3.25
CA ALA A 207 19.52 8.16 4.31
C ALA A 207 18.69 8.72 5.49
N THR A 208 17.53 9.34 5.21
CA THR A 208 16.60 9.81 6.24
C THR A 208 16.05 8.65 7.08
N VAL A 209 15.66 7.55 6.43
CA VAL A 209 15.12 6.35 7.12
C VAL A 209 16.24 5.63 7.92
N GLU A 210 17.43 5.53 7.34
CA GLU A 210 18.62 4.94 8.01
C GLU A 210 19.01 5.71 9.26
N ALA A 211 18.92 7.04 9.23
CA ALA A 211 19.23 7.90 10.38
C ALA A 211 18.32 7.65 11.59
N GLU A 212 17.08 7.17 11.37
CA GLU A 212 16.19 6.75 12.45
C GLU A 212 16.52 5.32 12.98
N GLY A 213 17.43 4.59 12.34
CA GLY A 213 17.86 3.26 12.77
C GLY A 213 16.98 2.09 12.31
N LEU A 214 16.12 2.30 11.28
CA LEU A 214 15.32 1.20 10.72
C LEU A 214 16.21 0.27 9.87
N PRO A 215 16.25 -1.05 10.17
CA PRO A 215 17.07 -2.00 9.40
C PRO A 215 16.61 -2.10 7.93
N ALA A 216 17.58 -2.19 7.00
CA ALA A 216 17.34 -2.23 5.57
C ALA A 216 16.44 -3.40 5.13
N ASP A 217 16.55 -4.57 5.77
CA ASP A 217 15.75 -5.76 5.47
C ASP A 217 14.26 -5.62 5.83
N ARG A 218 13.89 -4.55 6.55
CA ARG A 218 12.52 -4.16 6.88
C ARG A 218 11.94 -3.08 5.98
N VAL A 219 12.68 -2.65 4.97
CA VAL A 219 12.25 -1.62 4.01
C VAL A 219 12.09 -2.22 2.62
N LEU A 220 10.93 -1.98 2.01
CA LEU A 220 10.70 -2.17 0.59
C LEU A 220 10.77 -0.81 -0.08
N VAL A 221 11.67 -0.66 -1.06
CA VAL A 221 11.78 0.56 -1.87
C VAL A 221 11.03 0.35 -3.18
N ALA A 222 10.00 1.15 -3.40
CA ALA A 222 9.09 1.06 -4.54
C ALA A 222 9.27 2.25 -5.51
N ALA A 223 8.69 2.17 -6.72
CA ALA A 223 8.82 3.12 -7.80
C ALA A 223 10.28 3.24 -8.35
N LEU A 224 11.03 2.15 -8.28
CA LEU A 224 12.40 2.09 -8.79
C LEU A 224 12.51 1.75 -10.28
N ASP A 225 11.41 1.46 -10.94
CA ASP A 225 11.33 1.20 -12.38
C ASP A 225 11.06 2.47 -13.23
N ARG A 226 11.40 3.65 -12.73
CA ARG A 226 11.52 4.87 -13.52
C ARG A 226 12.69 4.75 -14.49
N VAL A 227 12.55 5.37 -15.65
CA VAL A 227 13.60 5.35 -16.70
C VAL A 227 14.93 5.91 -16.18
N ASP A 228 14.89 7.01 -15.45
CA ASP A 228 16.08 7.65 -14.86
C ASP A 228 16.72 6.79 -13.74
N HIS A 229 15.91 6.09 -12.95
CA HIS A 229 16.41 5.17 -11.93
C HIS A 229 17.11 3.94 -12.53
N PHE A 230 16.58 3.41 -13.62
CA PHE A 230 17.22 2.31 -14.34
C PHE A 230 18.53 2.75 -14.98
N ALA A 231 18.53 3.91 -15.65
CA ALA A 231 19.75 4.49 -16.23
C ALA A 231 20.86 4.72 -15.19
N ALA A 232 20.48 5.05 -13.96
CA ALA A 232 21.41 5.22 -12.84
C ALA A 232 21.78 3.90 -12.11
N GLY A 233 21.22 2.75 -12.49
CA GLY A 233 21.48 1.45 -11.84
C GLY A 233 20.98 1.37 -10.39
N LEU A 234 20.01 2.18 -10.02
CA LEU A 234 19.54 2.30 -8.63
C LEU A 234 18.95 1.01 -8.07
N PRO A 235 18.17 0.18 -8.81
CA PRO A 235 17.66 -1.09 -8.26
C PRO A 235 18.77 -1.99 -7.72
N ALA A 236 19.83 -2.22 -8.49
CA ALA A 236 20.96 -3.04 -8.07
C ALA A 236 21.72 -2.42 -6.89
N ALA A 237 21.99 -1.12 -6.94
CA ALA A 237 22.69 -0.41 -5.88
C ALA A 237 21.94 -0.45 -4.54
N ILE A 238 20.61 -0.35 -4.56
CA ILE A 238 19.77 -0.38 -3.37
C ILE A 238 19.67 -1.80 -2.82
N VAL A 239 19.47 -2.81 -3.69
CA VAL A 239 19.47 -4.22 -3.27
C VAL A 239 20.80 -4.61 -2.64
N ALA A 240 21.94 -4.20 -3.19
CA ALA A 240 23.27 -4.47 -2.65
C ALA A 240 23.47 -3.88 -1.23
N ARG A 241 22.71 -2.86 -0.83
CA ARG A 241 22.69 -2.31 0.53
C ARG A 241 21.78 -3.09 1.49
N GLY A 242 21.14 -4.18 1.03
CA GLY A 242 20.29 -5.05 1.85
C GLY A 242 18.80 -4.71 1.84
N TYR A 243 18.36 -3.74 1.07
CA TYR A 243 16.95 -3.40 0.90
C TYR A 243 16.23 -4.40 0.00
N SER A 244 14.91 -4.54 0.16
CA SER A 244 14.07 -5.12 -0.88
C SER A 244 13.58 -4.03 -1.82
N VAL A 245 13.38 -4.35 -3.10
CA VAL A 245 12.90 -3.39 -4.11
C VAL A 245 11.66 -3.90 -4.81
N ALA A 246 10.77 -2.98 -5.20
CA ALA A 246 9.64 -3.26 -6.06
C ALA A 246 9.80 -2.50 -7.40
N LEU A 247 9.71 -3.25 -8.50
CA LEU A 247 9.50 -2.72 -9.84
C LEU A 247 8.00 -2.79 -10.10
N ASP A 248 7.30 -1.71 -9.75
CA ASP A 248 5.87 -1.78 -9.45
C ASP A 248 4.95 -1.07 -10.45
N HIS A 249 5.43 -0.82 -11.67
CA HIS A 249 4.62 -0.26 -12.76
C HIS A 249 4.53 -1.22 -13.96
N ALA A 250 4.44 -2.55 -13.70
CA ALA A 250 4.23 -3.51 -14.76
C ALA A 250 2.91 -3.23 -15.49
N GLY A 251 2.95 -3.20 -16.83
CA GLY A 251 1.79 -2.90 -17.67
C GLY A 251 1.47 -1.42 -17.85
N TRP A 252 2.24 -0.51 -17.26
CA TRP A 252 2.04 0.92 -17.48
C TRP A 252 2.44 1.31 -18.91
N PRO A 253 1.67 2.23 -19.55
CA PRO A 253 1.96 2.69 -20.91
C PRO A 253 3.33 3.39 -21.01
N GLU A 254 3.91 3.31 -22.18
CA GLU A 254 5.09 4.12 -22.52
C GLU A 254 4.80 5.62 -22.37
N GLY A 255 5.83 6.39 -22.05
CA GLY A 255 5.73 7.84 -21.88
C GLY A 255 5.22 8.30 -20.50
N THR A 256 4.97 7.38 -19.59
CA THR A 256 4.58 7.69 -18.19
C THR A 256 5.76 8.03 -17.28
N GLY A 257 7.00 7.98 -17.79
CA GLY A 257 8.24 8.14 -17.02
C GLY A 257 8.76 6.85 -16.40
N TYR A 258 7.99 5.75 -16.51
CA TYR A 258 8.40 4.42 -16.11
C TYR A 258 8.91 3.60 -17.29
N ALA A 259 9.81 2.67 -17.03
CA ALA A 259 10.44 1.85 -18.04
C ALA A 259 9.43 0.94 -18.76
N PRO A 260 9.59 0.69 -20.06
CA PRO A 260 8.77 -0.26 -20.78
C PRO A 260 8.97 -1.70 -20.26
N SER A 261 8.03 -2.59 -20.62
CA SER A 261 7.99 -3.95 -20.07
C SER A 261 9.23 -4.77 -20.40
N ASP A 262 9.79 -4.64 -21.60
CA ASP A 262 10.99 -5.35 -22.04
C ASP A 262 12.24 -4.89 -21.28
N GLU A 263 12.39 -3.59 -21.03
CA GLU A 263 13.49 -3.06 -20.22
C GLU A 263 13.36 -3.52 -18.77
N ARG A 264 12.16 -3.49 -18.19
CA ARG A 264 11.89 -4.00 -16.84
C ARG A 264 12.26 -5.48 -16.73
N ILE A 265 11.86 -6.31 -17.71
CA ILE A 265 12.20 -7.72 -17.76
C ILE A 265 13.72 -7.92 -17.81
N ARG A 266 14.42 -7.17 -18.65
CA ARG A 266 15.88 -7.23 -18.76
C ARG A 266 16.55 -6.91 -17.41
N VAL A 267 16.15 -5.81 -16.76
CA VAL A 267 16.70 -5.44 -15.45
C VAL A 267 16.44 -6.50 -14.39
N VAL A 268 15.27 -7.14 -14.41
CA VAL A 268 14.98 -8.25 -13.47
C VAL A 268 15.91 -9.44 -13.73
N LEU A 269 16.13 -9.82 -15.01
CA LEU A 269 17.04 -10.92 -15.37
C LEU A 269 18.49 -10.59 -14.96
N ASP A 270 18.96 -9.38 -15.23
CA ASP A 270 20.29 -8.90 -14.83
C ASP A 270 20.49 -8.96 -13.31
N LEU A 271 19.46 -8.61 -12.53
CA LEU A 271 19.48 -8.72 -11.06
C LEU A 271 19.57 -10.18 -10.60
N PHE A 272 18.90 -11.11 -11.25
CA PHE A 272 19.06 -12.54 -10.95
C PHE A 272 20.45 -13.06 -11.31
N GLU A 273 21.01 -12.68 -12.47
CA GLU A 273 22.38 -13.04 -12.85
C GLU A 273 23.42 -12.50 -11.87
N ALA A 274 23.20 -11.31 -11.32
CA ALA A 274 24.05 -10.71 -10.29
C ALA A 274 23.86 -11.32 -8.88
N GLY A 275 22.95 -12.29 -8.70
CA GLY A 275 22.64 -12.88 -7.39
C GLY A 275 21.84 -11.96 -6.46
N LEU A 276 21.18 -10.94 -7.01
CA LEU A 276 20.40 -9.94 -6.27
C LEU A 276 18.87 -10.14 -6.40
N GLY A 277 18.43 -11.08 -7.22
CA GLY A 277 17.03 -11.29 -7.59
C GLY A 277 16.13 -11.73 -6.41
N ASP A 278 16.68 -12.29 -5.36
CA ASP A 278 15.95 -12.72 -4.15
C ASP A 278 15.36 -11.56 -3.35
N ARG A 279 15.72 -10.31 -3.65
CA ARG A 279 15.21 -9.09 -3.00
C ARG A 279 14.33 -8.24 -3.92
N VAL A 280 13.98 -8.78 -5.08
CA VAL A 280 13.16 -8.08 -6.08
C VAL A 280 11.72 -8.60 -6.02
N ALA A 281 10.77 -7.69 -6.06
CA ALA A 281 9.35 -7.95 -6.26
C ALA A 281 8.83 -7.18 -7.49
N VAL A 282 7.75 -7.66 -8.09
CA VAL A 282 7.06 -7.00 -9.20
C VAL A 282 5.60 -6.77 -8.84
N SER A 283 5.09 -5.59 -9.18
CA SER A 283 3.71 -5.18 -8.95
C SER A 283 3.23 -4.31 -10.11
N SER A 284 1.99 -3.84 -10.07
CA SER A 284 1.40 -3.04 -11.17
C SER A 284 1.04 -1.61 -10.78
N SER A 285 1.06 -1.26 -9.50
CA SER A 285 0.53 0.01 -8.99
C SER A 285 -0.87 0.31 -9.55
N ALA A 286 -1.67 -0.74 -9.72
CA ALA A 286 -3.03 -0.63 -10.21
C ALA A 286 -3.94 -0.02 -9.14
N ILE A 287 -4.96 0.72 -9.59
CA ILE A 287 -6.00 1.29 -8.74
C ILE A 287 -7.33 0.63 -9.10
N GLY A 288 -7.92 -0.10 -8.16
CA GLY A 288 -9.15 -0.87 -8.37
C GLY A 288 -10.36 0.01 -8.67
N ALA A 289 -10.52 1.10 -7.94
CA ALA A 289 -11.50 2.14 -8.20
C ALA A 289 -10.87 3.52 -7.96
N ALA A 290 -10.80 4.33 -9.01
CA ALA A 290 -10.28 5.70 -8.96
C ALA A 290 -11.42 6.71 -9.11
N VAL A 291 -11.42 7.76 -8.26
CA VAL A 291 -12.33 8.88 -8.36
C VAL A 291 -11.51 10.14 -8.56
N GLU A 292 -11.70 10.80 -9.71
CA GLU A 292 -11.01 12.05 -10.09
C GLU A 292 -9.48 11.98 -10.07
N LEU A 293 -8.91 10.78 -10.12
CA LEU A 293 -7.48 10.59 -10.23
C LEU A 293 -7.09 10.31 -11.68
N PRO A 294 -6.06 10.98 -12.20
CA PRO A 294 -5.47 10.63 -13.48
C PRO A 294 -4.64 9.35 -13.31
N ALA A 295 -5.28 8.19 -13.42
CA ALA A 295 -4.58 6.94 -13.34
C ALA A 295 -4.39 6.36 -14.75
N PRO A 296 -3.16 6.08 -15.18
CA PRO A 296 -2.89 5.47 -16.48
C PRO A 296 -3.32 4.01 -16.55
N VAL A 297 -3.44 3.34 -15.40
CA VAL A 297 -3.87 1.95 -15.30
C VAL A 297 -4.97 1.82 -14.25
N HIS A 298 -6.17 1.54 -14.70
CA HIS A 298 -7.33 1.35 -13.84
C HIS A 298 -7.62 -0.15 -13.66
N GLY A 299 -7.81 -0.58 -12.42
CA GLY A 299 -8.58 -1.76 -12.06
C GLY A 299 -8.01 -3.12 -12.42
N ASP A 300 -6.78 -3.22 -12.95
CA ASP A 300 -6.25 -4.48 -13.43
C ASP A 300 -5.13 -5.05 -12.54
N PHE A 301 -5.53 -5.67 -11.45
CA PHE A 301 -4.60 -6.41 -10.59
C PHE A 301 -4.03 -7.68 -11.25
N SER A 302 -4.62 -8.10 -12.36
CA SER A 302 -4.21 -9.32 -13.08
C SER A 302 -3.06 -9.09 -14.07
N MET A 303 -2.70 -7.83 -14.35
CA MET A 303 -1.71 -7.42 -15.34
C MET A 303 -0.37 -8.14 -15.18
N VAL A 304 0.14 -8.24 -13.96
CA VAL A 304 1.40 -8.92 -13.68
C VAL A 304 1.32 -10.40 -14.09
N LEU A 305 0.24 -11.09 -13.73
CA LEU A 305 0.08 -12.52 -14.02
C LEU A 305 -0.25 -12.79 -15.49
N ARG A 306 -1.04 -11.90 -16.11
CA ARG A 306 -1.51 -12.08 -17.48
C ARG A 306 -0.49 -11.66 -18.52
N GLU A 307 0.32 -10.64 -18.27
CA GLU A 307 1.22 -10.05 -19.27
C GLU A 307 2.69 -10.16 -18.86
N PHE A 308 3.08 -9.67 -17.68
CA PHE A 308 4.48 -9.67 -17.27
C PHE A 308 5.04 -11.10 -17.15
N VAL A 309 4.36 -12.00 -16.47
CA VAL A 309 4.86 -13.37 -16.26
C VAL A 309 5.07 -14.14 -17.56
N PRO A 310 4.13 -14.17 -18.53
CA PRO A 310 4.37 -14.81 -19.82
C PRO A 310 5.51 -14.17 -20.61
N ALA A 311 5.62 -12.84 -20.60
CA ALA A 311 6.70 -12.13 -21.29
C ALA A 311 8.07 -12.40 -20.64
N PHE A 312 8.15 -12.43 -19.29
CA PHE A 312 9.35 -12.77 -18.55
C PHE A 312 9.84 -14.18 -18.83
N ARG A 313 8.94 -15.17 -18.87
CA ARG A 313 9.27 -16.55 -19.27
C ARG A 313 9.77 -16.63 -20.71
N LYS A 314 9.12 -15.92 -21.64
CA LYS A 314 9.55 -15.83 -23.04
C LYS A 314 10.96 -15.23 -23.18
N ALA A 315 11.34 -14.33 -22.31
CA ALA A 315 12.67 -13.71 -22.27
C ALA A 315 13.74 -14.58 -21.57
N GLY A 316 13.39 -15.78 -21.08
CA GLY A 316 14.31 -16.73 -20.43
C GLY A 316 14.17 -16.82 -18.92
N GLY A 317 13.21 -16.12 -18.32
CA GLY A 317 12.93 -16.23 -16.88
C GLY A 317 12.34 -17.59 -16.51
N THR A 318 12.75 -18.13 -15.36
CA THR A 318 12.32 -19.44 -14.86
C THR A 318 11.11 -19.35 -13.94
N ASP A 319 10.40 -20.47 -13.72
CA ASP A 319 9.29 -20.55 -12.77
C ASP A 319 9.74 -20.33 -11.32
N GLU A 320 10.95 -20.70 -10.97
CA GLU A 320 11.54 -20.42 -9.66
C GLU A 320 11.75 -18.92 -9.47
N GLN A 321 12.22 -18.22 -10.50
CA GLN A 321 12.36 -16.76 -10.46
C GLN A 321 10.99 -16.08 -10.37
N VAL A 322 9.98 -16.55 -11.10
CA VAL A 322 8.59 -16.06 -10.97
C VAL A 322 8.09 -16.25 -9.54
N THR A 323 8.32 -17.42 -8.95
CA THR A 323 7.96 -17.70 -7.56
C THR A 323 8.69 -16.76 -6.59
N THR A 324 9.97 -16.48 -6.85
CA THR A 324 10.74 -15.54 -6.04
C THR A 324 10.16 -14.14 -6.10
N LEU A 325 9.88 -13.62 -7.30
CA LEU A 325 9.36 -12.27 -7.53
C LEU A 325 7.97 -12.04 -6.92
N LEU A 326 7.08 -13.03 -7.02
CA LEU A 326 5.65 -12.86 -6.71
C LEU A 326 5.21 -13.55 -5.43
N ASN A 327 6.05 -14.36 -4.81
CA ASN A 327 5.68 -15.08 -3.58
C ASN A 327 6.78 -14.97 -2.50
N THR A 328 7.99 -15.49 -2.77
CA THR A 328 9.03 -15.62 -1.73
C THR A 328 9.49 -14.26 -1.21
N THR A 329 9.85 -13.33 -2.11
CA THR A 329 10.27 -11.98 -1.72
C THR A 329 9.15 -11.18 -1.07
N PRO A 330 7.93 -11.11 -1.64
CA PRO A 330 6.79 -10.46 -0.98
C PRO A 330 6.51 -10.98 0.43
N ARG A 331 6.49 -12.29 0.61
CA ARG A 331 6.24 -12.90 1.94
C ARG A 331 7.33 -12.61 2.94
N ARG A 332 8.59 -12.60 2.50
CA ARG A 332 9.70 -12.22 3.36
C ARG A 332 9.55 -10.78 3.86
N VAL A 333 9.20 -9.85 2.98
CA VAL A 333 8.95 -8.44 3.33
C VAL A 333 7.78 -8.30 4.30
N LEU A 334 6.72 -9.09 4.08
CA LEU A 334 5.49 -9.05 4.87
C LEU A 334 5.51 -9.95 6.12
N ARG A 335 6.62 -10.60 6.45
CA ARG A 335 6.68 -11.59 7.55
C ARG A 335 6.02 -11.10 8.83
N ASN A 336 6.32 -9.89 9.25
CA ASN A 336 5.74 -9.32 10.46
C ASN A 336 4.30 -8.82 10.28
N ALA A 337 3.89 -8.54 9.05
CA ALA A 337 2.52 -8.11 8.76
C ALA A 337 1.49 -9.24 8.88
N PHE A 338 1.91 -10.48 8.67
CA PHE A 338 1.07 -11.66 8.85
C PHE A 338 0.92 -12.06 10.32
N ASP A 339 1.91 -11.72 11.18
CA ASP A 339 1.91 -12.10 12.60
C ASP A 339 1.08 -11.16 13.50
N THR A 340 0.71 -9.97 13.03
CA THR A 340 0.01 -8.95 13.84
C THR A 340 -1.42 -9.29 14.21
N ARG A 341 -1.98 -10.41 13.74
CA ARG A 341 -3.34 -10.88 14.09
C ARG A 341 -3.39 -11.82 15.32
N LYS A 342 -2.24 -12.17 15.91
CA LYS A 342 -2.17 -13.05 17.10
C LYS A 342 -2.21 -12.28 18.42
N GLY A 343 -2.95 -11.19 18.49
CA GLY A 343 -3.08 -10.40 19.71
C GLY A 343 -4.51 -10.03 20.02
#